data_68c2357bf596a4ef9de38e6b0c16037c
#
_entry.id   68c2357bf596a4ef9de38e6b0c16037c
#
_cell.length_a   1.000
_cell.length_b   1.000
_cell.length_c   1.000
_cell.angle_alpha   90.00
_cell.angle_beta   90.00
_cell.angle_gamma   90.00
#
_symmetry.space_group_name_H-M   'P 1'
#
loop_
_entity.id
_entity.type
_entity.pdbx_description
1 polymer ?
#
loop_
_entity_poly.entity_id
_entity_poly.type
_entity_poly.pdbx_seq_one_letter_code
_entity_poly.pdbx_strand_id
1 'polypeptide(L)'
;GFQASGLLFDLGGTFKHPEKDMTIGLSIKNLGFLFNDFDPSTQSQLPLDVQLGFSYKPEFMPFRFSLTTKNTLRDDLIYFDAQSNPLGNVAEPGFSEEIFRRLVFGTELLISSNFHLRFGYNHLLRQELKLENATGGAGLSFGFMFKVKRFEFAYSRALYHVAGGGNNFQLLIDTSELIKRDKK
;
A
#
# COMPACT_ATOMS: atom_id res chain seq x y z
N GLY A 1 -17.75 -10.60 29.31
CA GLY A 1 -17.10 -9.67 28.36
C GLY A 1 -16.81 -10.41 27.07
N PHE A 2 -17.02 -9.77 25.95
CA PHE A 2 -16.67 -10.34 24.64
C PHE A 2 -15.16 -10.25 24.45
N GLN A 3 -14.51 -11.36 24.11
CA GLN A 3 -13.07 -11.43 23.92
C GLN A 3 -12.76 -12.25 22.67
N ALA A 4 -11.99 -11.68 21.73
CA ALA A 4 -11.44 -12.42 20.61
C ALA A 4 -9.92 -12.60 20.81
N SER A 5 -9.39 -13.73 20.38
CA SER A 5 -7.96 -14.01 20.39
C SER A 5 -7.54 -14.83 19.18
N GLY A 6 -6.36 -14.52 18.65
CA GLY A 6 -5.85 -15.17 17.46
C GLY A 6 -4.33 -15.07 17.35
N LEU A 7 -3.77 -15.79 16.41
CA LEU A 7 -2.36 -15.74 16.05
C LEU A 7 -2.24 -15.44 14.57
N LEU A 8 -1.51 -14.38 14.24
CA LEU A 8 -1.30 -13.91 12.88
C LEU A 8 0.19 -13.81 12.59
N PHE A 9 0.57 -14.15 11.36
CA PHE A 9 1.92 -14.06 10.84
C PHE A 9 1.91 -13.26 9.54
N ASP A 10 2.93 -12.44 9.38
CA ASP A 10 3.22 -11.76 8.13
C ASP A 10 4.54 -12.31 7.56
N LEU A 11 4.53 -12.66 6.27
CA LEU A 11 5.68 -13.14 5.55
C LEU A 11 5.95 -12.22 4.36
N GLY A 12 7.22 -11.94 4.11
CA GLY A 12 7.57 -11.12 2.96
C GLY A 12 8.98 -11.40 2.46
N GLY A 13 9.16 -11.17 1.16
CA GLY A 13 10.43 -11.29 0.51
C GLY A 13 10.59 -10.30 -0.64
N THR A 14 11.82 -9.91 -0.90
CA THR A 14 12.16 -9.03 -2.01
C THR A 14 13.31 -9.64 -2.82
N PHE A 15 13.13 -9.61 -4.13
CA PHE A 15 14.18 -9.90 -5.10
C PHE A 15 14.64 -8.61 -5.74
N LYS A 16 15.93 -8.32 -5.64
CA LYS A 16 16.58 -7.18 -6.31
C LYS A 16 17.40 -7.70 -7.46
N HIS A 17 17.15 -7.17 -8.65
CA HIS A 17 17.92 -7.56 -9.84
C HIS A 17 19.39 -7.12 -9.70
N PRO A 18 20.37 -7.99 -10.04
CA PRO A 18 21.79 -7.70 -9.81
C PRO A 18 22.36 -6.54 -10.65
N GLU A 19 21.86 -6.36 -11.88
CA GLU A 19 22.39 -5.38 -12.82
C GLU A 19 21.45 -4.18 -13.06
N LYS A 20 20.13 -4.36 -12.89
CA LYS A 20 19.15 -3.32 -13.13
C LYS A 20 18.59 -2.81 -11.81
N ASP A 21 18.30 -1.54 -11.71
CA ASP A 21 17.59 -0.97 -10.56
C ASP A 21 16.09 -1.35 -10.61
N MET A 22 15.85 -2.66 -10.44
CA MET A 22 14.54 -3.30 -10.47
C MET A 22 14.39 -4.17 -9.24
N THR A 23 13.24 -4.08 -8.59
CA THR A 23 12.91 -4.88 -7.41
C THR A 23 11.52 -5.47 -7.57
N ILE A 24 11.38 -6.74 -7.19
CA ILE A 24 10.10 -7.43 -7.09
C ILE A 24 9.91 -7.82 -5.63
N GLY A 25 8.74 -7.58 -5.08
CA GLY A 25 8.39 -7.91 -3.71
C GLY A 25 7.13 -8.75 -3.63
N LEU A 26 7.09 -9.66 -2.66
CA LEU A 26 5.91 -10.41 -2.29
C LEU A 26 5.70 -10.25 -0.77
N SER A 27 4.47 -9.97 -0.38
CA SER A 27 4.08 -9.91 1.04
C SER A 27 2.75 -10.64 1.22
N ILE A 28 2.70 -11.52 2.23
CA ILE A 28 1.50 -12.23 2.67
C ILE A 28 1.25 -11.76 4.09
N LYS A 29 0.10 -11.15 4.32
CA LYS A 29 -0.28 -10.55 5.60
C LYS A 29 -1.48 -11.27 6.20
N ASN A 30 -1.52 -11.25 7.54
CA ASN A 30 -2.62 -11.84 8.32
C ASN A 30 -2.81 -13.35 8.05
N LEU A 31 -1.73 -14.09 7.78
CA LEU A 31 -1.77 -15.53 7.71
C LEU A 31 -1.92 -16.10 9.13
N GLY A 32 -3.04 -16.70 9.45
CA GLY A 32 -3.26 -17.17 10.81
C GLY A 32 -4.65 -17.72 11.07
N PHE A 33 -4.98 -17.81 12.35
CA PHE A 33 -6.27 -18.33 12.81
C PHE A 33 -6.70 -17.66 14.12
N LEU A 34 -8.01 -17.60 14.31
CA LEU A 34 -8.64 -17.17 15.56
C LEU A 34 -8.87 -18.37 16.47
N PHE A 35 -8.50 -18.25 17.74
CA PHE A 35 -8.80 -19.24 18.77
C PHE A 35 -10.21 -19.02 19.36
N ASN A 36 -10.55 -17.75 19.58
CA ASN A 36 -11.86 -17.32 20.06
C ASN A 36 -12.36 -16.18 19.17
N ASP A 37 -13.63 -16.20 18.83
CA ASP A 37 -14.30 -15.14 18.15
C ASP A 37 -15.21 -14.35 19.11
N PHE A 38 -15.57 -13.10 18.75
CA PHE A 38 -16.50 -12.27 19.51
C PHE A 38 -17.86 -12.91 19.64
N ASP A 39 -18.32 -13.58 18.59
CA ASP A 39 -19.58 -14.30 18.55
C ASP A 39 -19.33 -15.76 18.17
N PRO A 40 -19.62 -16.73 19.06
CA PRO A 40 -19.45 -18.15 18.74
C PRO A 40 -20.31 -18.65 17.57
N SER A 41 -21.36 -17.91 17.20
CA SER A 41 -22.25 -18.25 16.09
C SER A 41 -21.74 -17.75 14.73
N THR A 42 -20.77 -16.84 14.71
CA THR A 42 -20.25 -16.22 13.49
C THR A 42 -18.75 -16.42 13.42
N GLN A 43 -18.27 -17.20 12.46
CA GLN A 43 -16.83 -17.30 12.20
C GLN A 43 -16.31 -16.07 11.46
N SER A 44 -15.55 -15.23 12.17
CA SER A 44 -14.85 -14.11 11.55
C SER A 44 -13.67 -14.64 10.72
N GLN A 45 -13.66 -14.31 9.45
CA GLN A 45 -12.52 -14.63 8.58
C GLN A 45 -11.42 -13.58 8.77
N LEU A 46 -10.18 -14.04 8.95
CA LEU A 46 -9.03 -13.15 8.94
C LEU A 46 -8.87 -12.53 7.53
N PRO A 47 -8.58 -11.23 7.45
CA PRO A 47 -8.40 -10.56 6.17
C PRO A 47 -7.01 -10.89 5.57
N LEU A 48 -6.84 -12.15 5.10
CA LEU A 48 -5.63 -12.56 4.40
C LEU A 48 -5.41 -11.65 3.19
N ASP A 49 -4.25 -11.03 3.11
CA ASP A 49 -3.89 -10.13 2.02
C ASP A 49 -2.55 -10.53 1.41
N VAL A 50 -2.58 -10.84 0.12
CA VAL A 50 -1.40 -11.12 -0.70
C VAL A 50 -1.11 -9.91 -1.56
N GLN A 51 0.07 -9.35 -1.43
CA GLN A 51 0.52 -8.16 -2.14
C GLN A 51 1.74 -8.49 -3.00
N LEU A 52 1.72 -8.09 -4.25
CA LEU A 52 2.86 -8.10 -5.16
C LEU A 52 3.29 -6.67 -5.41
N GLY A 53 4.59 -6.44 -5.33
CA GLY A 53 5.20 -5.14 -5.60
C GLY A 53 6.24 -5.24 -6.70
N PHE A 54 6.28 -4.25 -7.56
CA PHE A 54 7.29 -4.09 -8.59
C PHE A 54 7.80 -2.66 -8.54
N SER A 55 9.11 -2.46 -8.62
CA SER A 55 9.70 -1.14 -8.80
C SER A 55 10.82 -1.17 -9.82
N TYR A 56 10.92 -0.10 -10.59
CA TYR A 56 11.93 0.07 -11.62
C TYR A 56 12.37 1.52 -11.73
N LYS A 57 13.67 1.72 -11.78
CA LYS A 57 14.30 3.01 -12.06
C LYS A 57 15.06 2.90 -13.38
N PRO A 58 14.65 3.62 -14.43
CA PRO A 58 15.41 3.72 -15.66
C PRO A 58 16.79 4.34 -15.42
N GLU A 59 17.78 3.89 -16.16
CA GLU A 59 19.19 4.23 -15.92
C GLU A 59 19.50 5.73 -16.00
N PHE A 60 18.86 6.42 -16.97
CA PHE A 60 19.10 7.85 -17.24
C PHE A 60 18.03 8.78 -16.68
N MET A 61 17.15 8.29 -15.82
CA MET A 61 16.06 9.10 -15.26
C MET A 61 16.17 9.20 -13.75
N PRO A 62 15.89 10.38 -13.16
CA PRO A 62 15.85 10.54 -11.72
C PRO A 62 14.54 10.03 -11.10
N PHE A 63 13.77 9.22 -11.83
CA PHE A 63 12.49 8.69 -11.39
C PHE A 63 12.57 7.19 -11.18
N ARG A 64 11.99 6.74 -10.06
CA ARG A 64 11.68 5.33 -9.80
C ARG A 64 10.16 5.17 -9.81
N PHE A 65 9.67 4.26 -10.60
CA PHE A 65 8.26 3.91 -10.67
C PHE A 65 8.01 2.66 -9.85
N SER A 66 6.87 2.61 -9.20
CA SER A 66 6.43 1.43 -8.44
C SER A 66 4.97 1.11 -8.72
N LEU A 67 4.67 -0.17 -8.72
CA LEU A 67 3.34 -0.73 -8.86
C LEU A 67 3.15 -1.77 -7.78
N THR A 68 2.08 -1.66 -7.02
CA THR A 68 1.78 -2.63 -5.95
C THR A 68 0.35 -3.09 -6.11
N THR A 69 0.13 -4.41 -6.03
CA THR A 69 -1.23 -4.97 -5.92
C THR A 69 -1.63 -5.03 -4.45
N LYS A 70 -2.91 -4.79 -4.17
CA LYS A 70 -3.53 -4.95 -2.86
C LYS A 70 -4.84 -5.69 -2.99
N ASN A 71 -5.28 -6.30 -1.90
CA ASN A 71 -6.56 -7.01 -1.84
C ASN A 71 -6.71 -8.07 -2.96
N THR A 72 -5.62 -8.76 -3.29
CA THR A 72 -5.57 -9.67 -4.45
C THR A 72 -6.53 -10.85 -4.30
N LEU A 73 -6.82 -11.26 -3.06
CA LEU A 73 -7.70 -12.39 -2.75
C LEU A 73 -9.15 -11.97 -2.38
N ARG A 74 -9.46 -10.66 -2.43
CA ARG A 74 -10.81 -10.17 -2.14
C ARG A 74 -11.61 -10.03 -3.43
N ASP A 75 -12.75 -10.71 -3.49
CA ASP A 75 -13.67 -10.65 -4.64
C ASP A 75 -14.69 -9.51 -4.50
N ASP A 76 -14.90 -9.00 -3.29
CA ASP A 76 -15.93 -8.02 -2.92
C ASP A 76 -15.42 -6.55 -2.93
N LEU A 77 -14.49 -6.20 -3.80
CA LEU A 77 -13.98 -4.82 -3.90
C LEU A 77 -14.95 -3.85 -4.57
N ILE A 78 -15.96 -4.36 -5.24
CA ILE A 78 -16.95 -3.56 -5.94
C ILE A 78 -18.33 -4.02 -5.46
N TYR A 79 -18.98 -3.16 -4.71
CA TYR A 79 -20.40 -3.35 -4.40
C TYR A 79 -21.24 -2.66 -5.48
N PHE A 80 -21.93 -3.44 -6.27
CA PHE A 80 -22.89 -2.95 -7.25
C PHE A 80 -24.28 -3.49 -6.91
N ASP A 81 -25.16 -2.59 -6.45
CA ASP A 81 -26.55 -2.93 -6.20
C ASP A 81 -27.43 -2.50 -7.37
N ALA A 82 -27.79 -3.47 -8.20
CA ALA A 82 -28.68 -3.24 -9.34
C ALA A 82 -30.07 -2.70 -8.93
N GLN A 83 -30.52 -2.97 -7.69
CA GLN A 83 -31.83 -2.51 -7.21
C GLN A 83 -31.82 -1.04 -6.80
N SER A 84 -30.67 -0.53 -6.34
CA SER A 84 -30.52 0.90 -6.02
C SER A 84 -30.25 1.77 -7.25
N ASN A 85 -30.17 1.18 -8.44
CA ASN A 85 -29.98 1.87 -9.71
C ASN A 85 -31.18 1.67 -10.69
N PRO A 86 -32.41 2.06 -10.31
CA PRO A 86 -33.61 1.78 -11.10
C PRO A 86 -33.64 2.48 -12.47
N LEU A 87 -32.82 3.47 -12.68
CA LEU A 87 -32.71 4.21 -13.97
C LEU A 87 -31.56 3.71 -14.85
N GLY A 88 -30.76 2.73 -14.39
CA GLY A 88 -29.62 2.18 -15.15
C GLY A 88 -28.51 3.20 -15.47
N ASN A 89 -28.44 4.32 -14.76
CA ASN A 89 -27.50 5.40 -15.05
C ASN A 89 -26.06 5.10 -14.62
N VAL A 90 -25.87 4.07 -13.80
CA VAL A 90 -24.53 3.62 -13.36
C VAL A 90 -24.27 2.27 -14.02
N ALA A 91 -23.28 2.23 -14.91
CA ALA A 91 -22.86 0.99 -15.57
C ALA A 91 -22.21 0.05 -14.54
N GLU A 92 -22.39 -1.25 -14.72
CA GLU A 92 -21.62 -2.25 -13.96
C GLU A 92 -20.13 -2.00 -14.16
N PRO A 93 -19.32 -2.02 -13.07
CA PRO A 93 -17.88 -1.86 -13.20
C PRO A 93 -17.28 -2.98 -14.06
N GLY A 94 -16.60 -2.59 -15.11
CA GLY A 94 -15.95 -3.53 -16.02
C GLY A 94 -14.68 -4.15 -15.43
N PHE A 95 -14.17 -5.21 -16.04
CA PHE A 95 -12.95 -5.91 -15.66
C PHE A 95 -11.73 -4.98 -15.47
N SER A 96 -11.59 -3.95 -16.29
CA SER A 96 -10.51 -2.98 -16.15
C SER A 96 -10.60 -2.19 -14.83
N GLU A 97 -11.81 -1.77 -14.44
CA GLU A 97 -12.04 -1.06 -13.18
C GLU A 97 -11.68 -1.94 -11.97
N GLU A 98 -12.01 -3.22 -12.01
CA GLU A 98 -11.65 -4.18 -10.99
C GLU A 98 -10.13 -4.31 -10.82
N ILE A 99 -9.39 -4.40 -11.93
CA ILE A 99 -7.93 -4.43 -11.89
C ILE A 99 -7.36 -3.14 -11.31
N PHE A 100 -7.82 -1.98 -11.77
CA PHE A 100 -7.31 -0.70 -11.28
C PHE A 100 -7.56 -0.49 -9.79
N ARG A 101 -8.65 -0.99 -9.23
CA ARG A 101 -8.93 -0.95 -7.78
C ARG A 101 -7.95 -1.78 -6.96
N ARG A 102 -7.34 -2.79 -7.56
CA ARG A 102 -6.31 -3.61 -6.90
C ARG A 102 -4.91 -3.00 -7.00
N LEU A 103 -4.72 -1.95 -7.82
CA LEU A 103 -3.42 -1.37 -8.11
C LEU A 103 -3.19 -0.06 -7.34
N VAL A 104 -1.97 0.06 -6.83
CA VAL A 104 -1.43 1.30 -6.26
C VAL A 104 -0.19 1.69 -7.06
N PHE A 105 -0.21 2.89 -7.60
CA PHE A 105 0.88 3.46 -8.37
C PHE A 105 1.72 4.36 -7.49
N GLY A 106 3.03 4.28 -7.61
CA GLY A 106 3.96 5.15 -6.92
C GLY A 106 5.04 5.67 -7.86
N THR A 107 5.49 6.89 -7.59
CA THR A 107 6.63 7.50 -8.26
C THR A 107 7.51 8.16 -7.22
N GLU A 108 8.81 7.92 -7.30
CA GLU A 108 9.81 8.55 -6.46
C GLU A 108 10.75 9.36 -7.35
N LEU A 109 10.88 10.66 -7.06
CA LEU A 109 11.83 11.55 -7.68
C LEU A 109 13.10 11.60 -6.81
N LEU A 110 14.19 11.10 -7.34
CA LEU A 110 15.50 11.00 -6.70
C LEU A 110 16.30 12.28 -6.94
N ILE A 111 16.06 13.32 -6.12
CA ILE A 111 16.73 14.62 -6.28
C ILE A 111 18.22 14.50 -5.96
N SER A 112 18.54 13.71 -4.93
CA SER A 112 19.91 13.36 -4.57
C SER A 112 19.94 11.96 -3.94
N SER A 113 21.14 11.44 -3.64
CA SER A 113 21.31 10.20 -2.90
C SER A 113 20.67 10.23 -1.49
N ASN A 114 20.43 11.42 -0.97
CA ASN A 114 19.99 11.64 0.41
C ASN A 114 18.60 12.28 0.50
N PHE A 115 18.01 12.70 -0.61
CA PHE A 115 16.70 13.36 -0.59
C PHE A 115 15.84 12.93 -1.77
N HIS A 116 14.69 12.35 -1.47
CA HIS A 116 13.71 11.86 -2.45
C HIS A 116 12.34 12.44 -2.17
N LEU A 117 11.60 12.75 -3.23
CA LEU A 117 10.18 13.06 -3.17
C LEU A 117 9.38 11.85 -3.64
N ARG A 118 8.27 11.61 -2.99
CA ARG A 118 7.40 10.44 -3.25
C ARG A 118 5.98 10.87 -3.53
N PHE A 119 5.39 10.27 -4.55
CA PHE A 119 3.99 10.46 -4.93
C PHE A 119 3.35 9.10 -5.12
N GLY A 120 2.10 8.99 -4.70
CA GLY A 120 1.34 7.77 -4.82
C GLY A 120 -0.11 8.02 -5.22
N TYR A 121 -0.70 7.06 -5.91
CA TYR A 121 -2.08 7.05 -6.30
C TYR A 121 -2.70 5.68 -6.04
N ASN A 122 -3.79 5.66 -5.30
CA ASN A 122 -4.59 4.47 -5.00
C ASN A 122 -5.98 4.66 -5.61
N HIS A 123 -6.27 3.87 -6.64
CA HIS A 123 -7.53 4.00 -7.38
C HIS A 123 -8.75 3.57 -6.54
N LEU A 124 -8.61 2.52 -5.74
CA LEU A 124 -9.68 2.07 -4.83
C LEU A 124 -10.10 3.20 -3.89
N LEU A 125 -9.14 3.78 -3.17
CA LEU A 125 -9.44 4.90 -2.26
C LEU A 125 -10.04 6.11 -3.00
N ARG A 126 -9.62 6.33 -4.25
CA ARG A 126 -10.19 7.39 -5.08
C ARG A 126 -11.66 7.13 -5.36
N GLN A 127 -12.04 5.91 -5.69
CA GLN A 127 -13.43 5.57 -6.02
C GLN A 127 -14.33 5.52 -4.79
N GLU A 128 -13.83 4.99 -3.68
CA GLU A 128 -14.61 4.87 -2.44
C GLU A 128 -14.82 6.20 -1.70
N LEU A 129 -13.84 7.10 -1.76
CA LEU A 129 -13.81 8.30 -0.92
C LEU A 129 -14.02 9.60 -1.70
N LYS A 130 -14.20 9.54 -3.02
CA LYS A 130 -14.56 10.73 -3.79
C LYS A 130 -16.00 11.14 -3.48
N LEU A 131 -16.23 12.42 -3.30
CA LEU A 131 -17.56 13.00 -3.23
C LEU A 131 -18.00 13.46 -4.62
N GLU A 132 -19.28 13.27 -4.96
CA GLU A 132 -19.84 13.67 -6.26
C GLU A 132 -19.74 15.17 -6.50
N ASN A 133 -19.87 15.96 -5.42
CA ASN A 133 -19.94 17.42 -5.49
C ASN A 133 -18.67 18.15 -5.01
N ALA A 134 -17.57 17.44 -4.73
CA ALA A 134 -16.35 18.07 -4.24
C ALA A 134 -15.10 17.43 -4.85
N THR A 135 -14.24 18.28 -5.42
CA THR A 135 -12.93 17.87 -5.95
C THR A 135 -11.94 17.68 -4.81
N GLY A 136 -11.93 16.50 -4.23
CA GLY A 136 -10.97 16.13 -3.18
C GLY A 136 -9.75 15.40 -3.73
N GLY A 137 -8.68 15.37 -2.94
CA GLY A 137 -7.45 14.62 -3.22
C GLY A 137 -7.48 13.15 -2.83
N ALA A 138 -8.67 12.58 -2.53
CA ALA A 138 -8.80 11.20 -2.09
C ALA A 138 -8.04 10.23 -3.01
N GLY A 139 -7.30 9.29 -2.44
CA GLY A 139 -6.47 8.36 -3.18
C GLY A 139 -5.08 8.88 -3.58
N LEU A 140 -4.81 10.18 -3.44
CA LEU A 140 -3.48 10.75 -3.65
C LEU A 140 -2.66 10.71 -2.36
N SER A 141 -1.37 10.51 -2.48
CA SER A 141 -0.41 10.63 -1.39
C SER A 141 0.87 11.29 -1.86
N PHE A 142 1.52 12.01 -0.98
CA PHE A 142 2.81 12.61 -1.23
C PHE A 142 3.69 12.53 0.02
N GLY A 143 4.98 12.57 -0.17
CA GLY A 143 5.92 12.51 0.92
C GLY A 143 7.33 12.83 0.49
N PHE A 144 8.21 12.83 1.46
CA PHE A 144 9.63 12.94 1.22
C PHE A 144 10.42 11.99 2.11
N MET A 145 11.60 11.66 1.66
CA MET A 145 12.60 10.91 2.42
C MET A 145 13.89 11.71 2.46
N PHE A 146 14.51 11.70 3.62
CA PHE A 146 15.75 12.39 3.88
C PHE A 146 16.69 11.49 4.69
N LYS A 147 17.90 11.25 4.16
CA LYS A 147 18.89 10.35 4.75
C LYS A 147 20.10 11.15 5.24
N VAL A 148 20.48 10.94 6.50
CA VAL A 148 21.70 11.49 7.09
C VAL A 148 22.49 10.36 7.74
N LYS A 149 23.62 10.03 7.14
CA LYS A 149 24.46 8.92 7.61
C LYS A 149 23.65 7.62 7.72
N ARG A 150 23.38 7.17 8.95
CA ARG A 150 22.65 5.94 9.29
C ARG A 150 21.16 6.15 9.47
N PHE A 151 20.72 7.40 9.57
CA PHE A 151 19.33 7.72 9.85
C PHE A 151 18.62 8.07 8.54
N GLU A 152 17.47 7.45 8.32
CA GLU A 152 16.58 7.79 7.25
C GLU A 152 15.23 8.20 7.86
N PHE A 153 14.84 9.44 7.59
CA PHE A 153 13.56 10.00 7.97
C PHE A 153 12.65 10.01 6.75
N ALA A 154 11.46 9.53 6.91
CA ALA A 154 10.44 9.66 5.89
C ALA A 154 9.17 10.26 6.49
N TYR A 155 8.56 11.14 5.73
CA TYR A 155 7.25 11.70 6.00
C TYR A 155 6.36 11.43 4.81
N SER A 156 5.13 11.04 5.05
CA SER A 156 4.12 10.96 4.01
C SER A 156 2.76 11.41 4.52
N ARG A 157 1.99 12.00 3.60
CA ARG A 157 0.61 12.37 3.80
C ARG A 157 -0.25 11.70 2.74
N ALA A 158 -1.25 10.97 3.18
CA ALA A 158 -2.28 10.38 2.34
C ALA A 158 -3.58 11.17 2.49
N LEU A 159 -4.19 11.51 1.37
CA LEU A 159 -5.45 12.25 1.33
C LEU A 159 -6.60 11.24 1.23
N TYR A 160 -7.44 11.22 2.25
CA TYR A 160 -8.60 10.31 2.31
C TYR A 160 -9.92 11.03 2.02
N HIS A 161 -10.01 12.29 2.45
CA HIS A 161 -11.24 13.07 2.32
C HIS A 161 -10.93 14.53 2.03
N VAL A 162 -11.93 15.28 1.54
CA VAL A 162 -11.84 16.73 1.33
C VAL A 162 -11.42 17.47 2.61
N ALA A 163 -11.91 16.99 3.76
CA ALA A 163 -11.65 17.58 5.06
C ALA A 163 -10.34 17.12 5.73
N GLY A 164 -9.63 16.12 5.18
CA GLY A 164 -8.42 15.67 5.83
C GLY A 164 -7.73 14.45 5.23
N GLY A 165 -6.58 14.13 5.80
CA GLY A 165 -5.75 12.98 5.45
C GLY A 165 -4.91 12.50 6.63
N GLY A 166 -4.28 11.34 6.48
CA GLY A 166 -3.37 10.76 7.45
C GLY A 166 -1.94 11.26 7.24
N ASN A 167 -1.24 11.52 8.34
CA ASN A 167 0.19 11.81 8.34
C ASN A 167 0.94 10.59 8.89
N ASN A 168 2.03 10.21 8.25
CA ASN A 168 2.88 9.12 8.68
C ASN A 168 4.33 9.58 8.76
N PHE A 169 4.98 9.27 9.88
CA PHE A 169 6.39 9.54 10.13
C PHE A 169 7.11 8.22 10.32
N GLN A 170 8.23 8.06 9.67
CA GLN A 170 9.06 6.86 9.76
C GLN A 170 10.51 7.24 10.04
N LEU A 171 11.12 6.50 10.96
CA LEU A 171 12.56 6.56 11.23
C LEU A 171 13.15 5.18 10.99
N LEU A 172 14.12 5.09 10.11
CA LEU A 172 14.92 3.90 9.86
C LEU A 172 16.34 4.14 10.33
N ILE A 173 16.94 3.15 10.95
CA ILE A 173 18.33 3.20 11.42
C ILE A 173 19.09 2.03 10.81
N ASP A 174 20.11 2.32 10.04
CA ASP A 174 21.00 1.30 9.51
C ASP A 174 22.00 0.85 10.59
N THR A 175 21.83 -0.37 11.06
CA THR A 175 22.69 -0.98 12.09
C THR A 175 23.79 -1.85 11.53
N SER A 176 23.91 -1.97 10.23
CA SER A 176 24.86 -2.89 9.57
C SER A 176 26.32 -2.59 9.93
N GLU A 177 26.67 -1.34 10.15
CA GLU A 177 28.02 -0.94 10.58
C GLU A 177 28.29 -1.17 12.07
N LEU A 178 27.25 -1.26 12.90
CA LEU A 178 27.41 -1.57 14.33
C LEU A 178 27.78 -3.04 14.57
N ILE A 179 27.41 -3.91 13.61
CA ILE A 179 27.59 -5.36 13.68
C ILE A 179 28.91 -5.79 13.02
N LYS A 180 29.52 -4.95 12.18
CA LYS A 180 30.85 -5.21 11.64
C LYS A 180 31.88 -5.17 12.78
N ARG A 181 32.05 -6.31 13.41
CA ARG A 181 33.15 -6.56 14.34
C ARG A 181 34.45 -6.43 13.53
N ASP A 182 35.32 -5.50 13.89
CA ASP A 182 36.68 -5.42 13.34
C ASP A 182 37.33 -6.80 13.42
N LYS A 183 37.45 -7.47 12.27
CA LYS A 183 38.36 -8.60 12.13
C LYS A 183 39.78 -7.98 12.03
N LYS A 184 40.39 -7.85 13.18
CA LYS A 184 41.86 -7.73 13.27
C LYS A 184 42.52 -9.02 12.86
#